data_2e914d6f536ea81bceca3eb0720642eb
#
_entry.id   2e914d6f536ea81bceca3eb0720642eb
#
_cell.length_a   1.000
_cell.length_b   1.000
_cell.length_c   1.000
_cell.angle_alpha   90.00
_cell.angle_beta   90.00
_cell.angle_gamma   90.00
#
_symmetry.space_group_name_H-M   'P 1'
#
loop_
_entity.id
_entity.type
_entity.pdbx_description
1 polymer ?
#
loop_
_entity_poly.entity_id
_entity_poly.type
_entity_poly.pdbx_seq_one_letter_code
_entity_poly.pdbx_strand_id
1 'polypeptide(L)'
;MEIRNGRATVTRENGKSGTAGEDHPKRTRHPGLVITVELTRTLAALAAVALLSLTACAQTSQTVGGASTSPAGIGSDGCVTQYDANADYFPEKTSFSHATGVTVEYHGSYKTVTVKEPLQGASPETYVLVQCGANPELPSELANAQRISIPVRRAATSSTTQLPAFDLLGATDSLAAVQSPAFVWSEPITKLIADGKIVGFGNDSGGINVETLAAATPDLFFSSGTPDPAYDKIRELKIPVVGNSEWLENTPLGRSEWLKFTALFTNTEGTANQVFQKIESDYTAVKDKVQQTTERPTAITGAPFNGEWARPGGRSYVAAFLADAGMTYVFADDESNSSIPTAIETMLEAGARADIWLNADMMKKWPTISAIGTDDPRLVTIKAAQEGRVYNPTKRINAAGGNDYWEQGVVRPDLVLRDLAKAAHPELFADQDYTFYEQLPA
;
A
#
# COMPACT_ATOMS: atom_id res chain seq x y z
N MET A 1 12.08 21.83 -40.67
CA MET A 1 11.76 23.10 -40.02
C MET A 1 12.60 23.18 -38.77
N GLU A 2 13.68 23.98 -38.84
CA GLU A 2 14.73 24.06 -37.81
C GLU A 2 14.21 24.70 -36.53
N ILE A 3 14.60 24.17 -35.39
CA ILE A 3 14.47 24.85 -34.09
C ILE A 3 15.89 25.07 -33.53
N ARG A 4 16.27 26.34 -33.44
CA ARG A 4 17.57 26.84 -32.96
C ARG A 4 17.65 26.77 -31.43
N ASN A 5 18.83 26.34 -30.98
CA ASN A 5 19.33 26.42 -29.62
C ASN A 5 19.42 27.86 -29.09
N GLY A 6 18.89 28.09 -27.86
CA GLY A 6 19.12 29.31 -27.07
C GLY A 6 19.85 28.94 -25.75
N ARG A 7 21.15 29.24 -25.68
CA ARG A 7 21.96 29.24 -24.46
C ARG A 7 21.62 30.46 -23.61
N ALA A 8 21.29 30.29 -22.35
CA ALA A 8 21.25 31.34 -21.35
C ALA A 8 22.51 31.26 -20.47
N THR A 9 23.27 32.35 -20.47
CA THR A 9 24.48 32.57 -19.67
C THR A 9 24.07 33.19 -18.33
N VAL A 10 24.49 32.61 -17.21
CA VAL A 10 24.34 33.21 -15.88
C VAL A 10 25.64 33.90 -15.49
N THR A 11 25.60 35.22 -15.30
CA THR A 11 26.68 36.02 -14.73
C THR A 11 26.58 36.03 -13.21
N ARG A 12 27.70 35.71 -12.55
CA ARG A 12 27.93 35.91 -11.11
C ARG A 12 28.34 37.32 -10.85
N GLU A 13 27.69 38.01 -9.91
CA GLU A 13 28.26 39.21 -9.26
C GLU A 13 28.65 38.89 -7.81
N ASN A 14 29.88 39.22 -7.50
CA ASN A 14 30.47 39.22 -6.16
C ASN A 14 30.24 40.59 -5.51
N GLY A 15 29.77 40.62 -4.27
CA GLY A 15 29.69 41.84 -3.44
C GLY A 15 30.11 41.55 -1.99
N LYS A 16 31.16 42.26 -1.56
CA LYS A 16 31.94 42.12 -0.35
C LYS A 16 31.25 42.59 0.95
N SER A 17 31.57 41.91 2.01
CA SER A 17 31.99 42.33 3.40
C SER A 17 31.37 43.55 4.08
N GLY A 18 30.91 43.34 5.30
CA GLY A 18 30.73 44.36 6.34
C GLY A 18 30.61 43.71 7.71
N THR A 19 31.56 44.06 8.56
CA THR A 19 31.84 43.57 9.89
C THR A 19 30.99 44.22 10.97
N ALA A 20 30.92 43.53 12.13
CA ALA A 20 30.85 43.96 13.52
C ALA A 20 29.50 44.14 14.23
N GLY A 21 29.44 43.58 15.44
CA GLY A 21 28.54 44.00 16.50
C GLY A 21 28.16 42.86 17.45
N GLU A 22 29.03 42.57 18.42
CA GLU A 22 28.72 41.79 19.63
C GLU A 22 27.61 42.48 20.41
N ASP A 23 26.69 41.70 20.94
CA ASP A 23 26.13 41.95 22.27
C ASP A 23 25.45 40.69 22.84
N HIS A 24 25.98 40.25 23.96
CA HIS A 24 25.37 39.27 24.88
C HIS A 24 24.48 39.99 25.90
N PRO A 25 23.38 39.40 26.32
CA PRO A 25 22.99 39.51 27.72
C PRO A 25 22.80 38.15 28.43
N LYS A 26 23.61 38.02 29.44
CA LYS A 26 23.43 37.50 30.83
C LYS A 26 22.30 36.50 31.11
N ARG A 27 22.79 35.33 31.52
CA ARG A 27 22.11 34.32 32.35
C ARG A 27 21.54 34.90 33.62
N THR A 28 20.26 34.64 33.91
CA THR A 28 19.70 34.64 35.26
C THR A 28 19.38 33.19 35.66
N ARG A 29 20.05 32.78 36.73
CA ARG A 29 19.78 31.55 37.51
C ARG A 29 18.60 31.85 38.45
N HIS A 30 17.65 30.92 38.57
CA HIS A 30 16.84 30.74 39.77
C HIS A 30 16.75 29.25 40.14
N PRO A 31 16.54 28.96 41.47
CA PRO A 31 17.16 27.83 42.14
C PRO A 31 16.27 26.57 42.16
N GLY A 32 16.93 25.43 42.34
CA GLY A 32 16.33 24.12 42.42
C GLY A 32 15.56 23.89 43.72
N LEU A 33 14.50 23.11 43.61
CA LEU A 33 13.80 22.48 44.71
C LEU A 33 14.19 21.01 44.77
N VAL A 34 14.98 20.63 45.76
CA VAL A 34 15.34 19.25 46.08
C VAL A 34 14.27 18.70 47.02
N ILE A 35 13.57 17.66 46.62
CA ILE A 35 12.74 16.86 47.53
C ILE A 35 13.45 15.54 47.77
N THR A 36 14.00 15.41 48.94
CA THR A 36 14.50 14.16 49.52
C THR A 36 13.32 13.38 50.10
N VAL A 37 13.19 12.12 49.70
CA VAL A 37 12.29 11.14 50.35
C VAL A 37 13.16 10.11 51.03
N GLU A 38 13.08 10.09 52.37
CA GLU A 38 13.78 9.17 53.25
C GLU A 38 13.26 7.74 53.18
N LEU A 39 14.21 6.83 53.17
CA LEU A 39 14.01 5.39 53.34
C LEU A 39 13.92 5.06 54.82
N THR A 40 12.83 4.53 55.30
CA THR A 40 12.80 3.84 56.62
C THR A 40 12.65 2.34 56.42
N ARG A 41 13.71 1.67 56.86
CA ARG A 41 13.77 0.21 57.10
C ARG A 41 13.09 -0.14 58.40
N THR A 42 12.31 -1.20 58.43
CA THR A 42 12.10 -2.03 59.62
C THR A 42 12.11 -3.51 59.27
N LEU A 43 13.11 -4.18 59.85
CA LEU A 43 13.24 -5.64 59.99
C LEU A 43 12.40 -6.13 61.20
N ALA A 44 11.71 -7.24 61.09
CA ALA A 44 11.65 -8.20 62.21
C ALA A 44 11.24 -9.58 61.68
N ALA A 45 12.06 -10.54 62.04
CA ALA A 45 11.93 -11.97 61.81
C ALA A 45 10.94 -12.63 62.78
N LEU A 46 10.41 -13.81 62.43
CA LEU A 46 10.46 -15.03 63.27
C LEU A 46 9.87 -16.24 62.56
N ALA A 47 10.59 -17.35 62.70
CA ALA A 47 10.35 -18.65 62.12
C ALA A 47 9.25 -19.47 62.87
N ALA A 48 8.59 -20.39 62.19
CA ALA A 48 8.23 -21.69 62.78
C ALA A 48 7.79 -22.72 61.66
N VAL A 49 8.34 -23.89 61.82
CA VAL A 49 8.26 -25.10 61.01
C VAL A 49 6.88 -25.76 61.16
N ALA A 50 6.29 -26.26 60.09
CA ALA A 50 5.42 -27.44 60.08
C ALA A 50 5.43 -28.11 58.69
N LEU A 51 6.04 -29.27 58.62
CA LEU A 51 5.91 -30.23 57.51
C LEU A 51 4.50 -30.85 57.53
N LEU A 52 3.81 -30.74 56.41
CA LEU A 52 2.72 -31.67 56.05
C LEU A 52 2.71 -31.83 54.54
N SER A 53 3.01 -33.02 54.11
CA SER A 53 2.92 -33.56 52.76
C SER A 53 1.48 -33.53 52.25
N LEU A 54 1.24 -32.83 51.15
CA LEU A 54 0.05 -32.97 50.33
C LEU A 54 0.49 -32.96 48.87
N THR A 55 0.34 -34.11 48.24
CA THR A 55 0.35 -34.32 46.79
C THR A 55 -0.66 -33.39 46.15
N ALA A 56 -0.22 -32.34 45.48
CA ALA A 56 -1.04 -31.50 44.65
C ALA A 56 -0.67 -31.73 43.19
N CYS A 57 -1.68 -32.15 42.41
CA CYS A 57 -1.63 -32.20 40.95
C CYS A 57 -1.08 -30.89 40.37
N ALA A 58 0.02 -30.98 39.65
CA ALA A 58 0.52 -29.89 38.85
C ALA A 58 -0.46 -29.64 37.70
N GLN A 59 -1.31 -28.62 37.82
CA GLN A 59 -1.95 -27.99 36.69
C GLN A 59 -0.86 -27.23 35.97
N THR A 60 -0.34 -27.80 34.90
CA THR A 60 0.44 -27.09 33.88
C THR A 60 -0.45 -26.01 33.27
N SER A 61 -0.24 -24.77 33.70
CA SER A 61 -0.71 -23.61 32.93
C SER A 61 0.01 -23.68 31.57
N GLN A 62 -0.70 -24.17 30.56
CA GLN A 62 -0.25 -23.99 29.16
C GLN A 62 -0.34 -22.50 28.85
N THR A 63 0.80 -21.82 28.93
CA THR A 63 1.02 -20.61 28.18
C THR A 63 0.90 -20.99 26.70
N VAL A 64 -0.20 -20.56 26.06
CA VAL A 64 -0.36 -20.61 24.60
C VAL A 64 0.54 -19.54 24.00
N GLY A 65 1.83 -19.80 24.02
CA GLY A 65 2.81 -19.20 23.16
C GLY A 65 2.98 -20.18 22.00
N GLY A 66 2.28 -19.94 20.89
CA GLY A 66 2.50 -20.67 19.65
C GLY A 66 3.91 -20.39 19.14
N ALA A 67 4.88 -21.17 19.59
CA ALA A 67 6.16 -21.27 18.90
C ALA A 67 5.84 -21.99 17.57
N SER A 68 5.86 -21.22 16.47
CA SER A 68 5.85 -21.77 15.11
C SER A 68 7.10 -22.66 14.99
N THR A 69 6.94 -23.96 15.16
CA THR A 69 8.04 -24.91 14.93
C THR A 69 8.21 -25.04 13.43
N SER A 70 9.32 -24.52 12.91
CA SER A 70 9.71 -24.78 11.52
C SER A 70 9.61 -26.29 11.26
N PRO A 71 9.03 -26.71 10.11
CA PRO A 71 8.97 -28.13 9.76
C PRO A 71 10.37 -28.76 9.80
N ALA A 72 10.46 -30.00 10.26
CA ALA A 72 11.72 -30.72 10.23
C ALA A 72 12.27 -30.80 8.80
N GLY A 73 13.56 -30.51 8.61
CA GLY A 73 14.21 -30.58 7.31
C GLY A 73 14.23 -29.29 6.51
N ILE A 74 13.92 -28.12 7.10
CA ILE A 74 14.15 -26.80 6.49
C ILE A 74 15.49 -26.24 6.98
N GLY A 75 16.34 -25.82 6.02
CA GLY A 75 17.62 -25.15 6.26
C GLY A 75 17.45 -23.68 6.68
N SER A 76 18.55 -23.06 7.08
CA SER A 76 18.58 -21.63 7.48
C SER A 76 18.22 -20.67 6.33
N ASP A 77 18.30 -21.15 5.10
CA ASP A 77 17.90 -20.43 3.90
C ASP A 77 16.40 -20.60 3.56
N GLY A 78 15.65 -21.30 4.42
CA GLY A 78 14.23 -21.58 4.20
C GLY A 78 13.95 -22.68 3.18
N CYS A 79 14.98 -23.34 2.60
CA CYS A 79 14.79 -24.43 1.64
C CYS A 79 14.78 -25.80 2.34
N VAL A 80 14.09 -26.75 1.73
CA VAL A 80 14.05 -28.14 2.20
C VAL A 80 15.42 -28.79 1.95
N THR A 81 16.03 -29.32 3.00
CA THR A 81 17.31 -30.05 2.95
C THR A 81 17.12 -31.55 2.85
N GLN A 82 16.00 -32.05 3.40
CA GLN A 82 15.55 -33.44 3.29
C GLN A 82 14.06 -33.43 2.94
N TYR A 83 13.74 -33.80 1.71
CA TYR A 83 12.36 -33.80 1.24
C TYR A 83 11.61 -35.02 1.74
N ASP A 84 10.46 -34.76 2.38
CA ASP A 84 9.45 -35.77 2.74
C ASP A 84 8.14 -35.39 2.04
N ALA A 85 7.64 -36.26 1.18
CA ALA A 85 6.41 -36.03 0.43
C ALA A 85 5.15 -35.94 1.32
N ASN A 86 5.21 -36.43 2.55
CA ASN A 86 4.11 -36.39 3.52
C ASN A 86 4.17 -35.19 4.48
N ALA A 87 5.27 -34.42 4.43
CA ALA A 87 5.41 -33.25 5.30
C ALA A 87 4.62 -32.06 4.77
N ASP A 88 4.08 -31.26 5.70
CA ASP A 88 3.53 -29.93 5.38
C ASP A 88 4.61 -28.86 5.67
N TYR A 89 5.10 -28.25 4.62
CA TYR A 89 6.13 -27.21 4.68
C TYR A 89 5.58 -25.81 4.86
N PHE A 90 4.25 -25.65 4.96
CA PHE A 90 3.54 -24.38 5.14
C PHE A 90 2.75 -24.40 6.45
N PRO A 91 3.41 -24.29 7.62
CA PRO A 91 2.73 -24.34 8.91
C PRO A 91 1.74 -23.20 9.11
N GLU A 92 2.06 -22.05 8.52
CA GLU A 92 1.16 -20.90 8.50
C GLU A 92 0.52 -20.76 7.13
N LYS A 93 -0.80 -20.68 7.11
CA LYS A 93 -1.62 -20.62 5.90
C LYS A 93 -2.43 -19.34 5.90
N THR A 94 -2.75 -18.85 4.71
CA THR A 94 -3.66 -17.74 4.52
C THR A 94 -4.83 -18.12 3.63
N SER A 95 -5.88 -17.31 3.68
CA SER A 95 -7.02 -17.36 2.78
C SER A 95 -7.49 -15.94 2.50
N PHE A 96 -8.33 -15.78 1.48
CA PHE A 96 -8.86 -14.49 1.08
C PHE A 96 -10.34 -14.40 1.46
N SER A 97 -10.72 -13.33 2.19
CA SER A 97 -12.07 -13.08 2.68
C SER A 97 -12.76 -11.90 2.00
N HIS A 98 -11.98 -10.96 1.49
CA HIS A 98 -12.42 -9.75 0.80
C HIS A 98 -11.99 -9.71 -0.66
N ALA A 99 -10.76 -10.15 -0.95
CA ALA A 99 -10.28 -10.26 -2.33
C ALA A 99 -11.01 -11.40 -3.03
N THR A 100 -11.54 -11.09 -4.21
CA THR A 100 -12.32 -12.02 -5.03
C THR A 100 -11.58 -12.49 -6.27
N GLY A 101 -10.50 -11.81 -6.64
CA GLY A 101 -9.69 -12.05 -7.83
C GLY A 101 -8.64 -13.13 -7.67
N VAL A 102 -8.39 -13.64 -6.47
CA VAL A 102 -7.33 -14.59 -6.18
C VAL A 102 -7.79 -15.69 -5.22
N THR A 103 -7.27 -16.91 -5.42
CA THR A 103 -7.47 -18.06 -4.51
C THR A 103 -6.16 -18.80 -4.32
N VAL A 104 -6.04 -19.53 -3.19
CA VAL A 104 -4.88 -20.35 -2.86
C VAL A 104 -5.31 -21.72 -2.31
N GLU A 105 -4.59 -22.78 -2.70
CA GLU A 105 -4.70 -24.11 -2.10
C GLU A 105 -3.30 -24.62 -1.71
N TYR A 106 -3.20 -25.34 -0.57
CA TYR A 106 -1.94 -25.83 -0.01
C TYR A 106 -1.86 -27.36 -0.15
N HIS A 107 -0.73 -27.85 -0.65
CA HIS A 107 -0.50 -29.26 -0.98
C HIS A 107 0.79 -29.80 -0.32
N GLY A 108 1.00 -29.51 0.95
CA GLY A 108 2.17 -29.97 1.71
C GLY A 108 3.47 -29.29 1.27
N SER A 109 3.99 -29.56 0.07
CA SER A 109 5.26 -29.01 -0.42
C SER A 109 5.13 -28.02 -1.58
N TYR A 110 3.91 -27.73 -2.00
CA TYR A 110 3.61 -26.66 -2.97
C TYR A 110 2.26 -26.00 -2.69
N LYS A 111 2.05 -24.84 -3.27
CA LYS A 111 0.77 -24.10 -3.28
C LYS A 111 0.31 -23.94 -4.71
N THR A 112 -0.98 -24.00 -4.97
CA THR A 112 -1.57 -23.50 -6.22
C THR A 112 -2.23 -22.17 -5.93
N VAL A 113 -1.90 -21.17 -6.74
CA VAL A 113 -2.45 -19.82 -6.65
C VAL A 113 -3.12 -19.51 -7.97
N THR A 114 -4.43 -19.29 -7.95
CA THR A 114 -5.19 -18.95 -9.16
C THR A 114 -5.61 -17.49 -9.11
N VAL A 115 -5.19 -16.71 -10.09
CA VAL A 115 -5.64 -15.34 -10.34
C VAL A 115 -6.69 -15.38 -11.42
N LYS A 116 -7.90 -14.88 -11.13
CA LYS A 116 -9.04 -14.94 -12.05
C LYS A 116 -8.84 -14.13 -13.32
N GLU A 117 -8.17 -12.99 -13.18
CA GLU A 117 -7.89 -12.06 -14.27
C GLU A 117 -6.48 -11.49 -14.05
N PRO A 118 -5.43 -12.27 -14.42
CA PRO A 118 -4.03 -11.89 -14.19
C PRO A 118 -3.61 -10.65 -14.99
N LEU A 119 -4.24 -10.43 -16.11
CA LEU A 119 -4.22 -9.21 -16.92
C LEU A 119 -5.66 -8.85 -17.25
N GLN A 120 -5.96 -7.58 -17.36
CA GLN A 120 -7.30 -7.10 -17.69
C GLN A 120 -7.85 -7.78 -18.96
N GLY A 121 -8.99 -8.45 -18.83
CA GLY A 121 -9.63 -9.20 -19.92
C GLY A 121 -9.06 -10.60 -20.20
N ALA A 122 -8.03 -11.03 -19.46
CA ALA A 122 -7.44 -12.36 -19.64
C ALA A 122 -8.22 -13.46 -18.92
N SER A 123 -8.07 -14.69 -19.40
CA SER A 123 -8.58 -15.88 -18.71
C SER A 123 -7.82 -16.16 -17.41
N PRO A 124 -8.42 -16.88 -16.45
CA PRO A 124 -7.75 -17.27 -15.21
C PRO A 124 -6.41 -17.99 -15.47
N GLU A 125 -5.42 -17.70 -14.63
CA GLU A 125 -4.10 -18.35 -14.65
C GLU A 125 -3.79 -18.94 -13.28
N THR A 126 -3.24 -20.17 -13.27
CA THR A 126 -2.82 -20.85 -12.06
C THR A 126 -1.31 -20.95 -12.02
N TYR A 127 -0.71 -20.52 -10.92
CA TYR A 127 0.72 -20.64 -10.61
C TYR A 127 0.95 -21.75 -9.61
N VAL A 128 2.04 -22.53 -9.78
CA VAL A 128 2.48 -23.57 -8.84
C VAL A 128 3.71 -23.08 -8.09
N LEU A 129 3.52 -22.73 -6.83
CA LEU A 129 4.59 -22.25 -5.96
C LEU A 129 5.18 -23.42 -5.21
N VAL A 130 6.37 -23.87 -5.61
CA VAL A 130 7.04 -25.05 -5.03
C VAL A 130 8.03 -24.62 -3.97
N GLN A 131 7.93 -25.18 -2.78
CA GLN A 131 8.92 -24.94 -1.71
C GLN A 131 10.32 -25.34 -2.21
N CYS A 132 11.30 -24.44 -2.12
CA CYS A 132 12.66 -24.69 -2.60
C CYS A 132 13.26 -25.92 -1.91
N GLY A 133 13.97 -26.74 -2.68
CA GLY A 133 14.50 -28.05 -2.23
C GLY A 133 13.48 -29.17 -2.22
N ALA A 134 12.18 -28.90 -2.41
CA ALA A 134 11.16 -29.93 -2.59
C ALA A 134 11.05 -30.34 -4.06
N ASN A 135 10.62 -31.59 -4.30
CA ASN A 135 10.37 -32.10 -5.65
C ASN A 135 9.06 -32.88 -5.69
N PRO A 136 7.89 -32.19 -5.58
CA PRO A 136 6.59 -32.86 -5.62
C PRO A 136 6.28 -33.43 -6.99
N GLU A 137 5.58 -34.59 -7.01
CA GLU A 137 4.84 -35.02 -8.18
C GLU A 137 3.61 -34.15 -8.31
N LEU A 138 3.48 -33.44 -9.45
CA LEU A 138 2.33 -32.59 -9.70
C LEU A 138 1.25 -33.36 -10.47
N PRO A 139 -0.04 -33.11 -10.18
CA PRO A 139 -1.15 -33.57 -11.00
C PRO A 139 -1.02 -33.15 -12.46
N SER A 140 -1.56 -33.98 -13.37
CA SER A 140 -1.45 -33.76 -14.82
C SER A 140 -2.03 -32.43 -15.29
N GLU A 141 -3.06 -31.92 -14.63
CA GLU A 141 -3.71 -30.64 -14.89
C GLU A 141 -2.80 -29.43 -14.62
N LEU A 142 -1.77 -29.59 -13.77
CA LEU A 142 -0.78 -28.58 -13.46
C LEU A 142 0.51 -28.69 -14.31
N ALA A 143 0.57 -29.62 -15.26
CA ALA A 143 1.77 -29.88 -16.03
C ALA A 143 2.28 -28.65 -16.82
N ASN A 144 1.34 -27.79 -17.27
CA ASN A 144 1.62 -26.58 -18.04
C ASN A 144 1.61 -25.28 -17.18
N ALA A 145 1.31 -25.37 -15.90
CA ALA A 145 1.30 -24.20 -15.01
C ALA A 145 2.73 -23.67 -14.80
N GLN A 146 2.84 -22.34 -14.67
CA GLN A 146 4.13 -21.73 -14.32
C GLN A 146 4.56 -22.21 -12.94
N ARG A 147 5.75 -22.84 -12.88
CA ARG A 147 6.36 -23.28 -11.61
C ARG A 147 7.30 -22.21 -11.10
N ILE A 148 7.14 -21.83 -9.82
CA ILE A 148 7.93 -20.80 -9.16
C ILE A 148 8.47 -21.40 -7.86
N SER A 149 9.78 -21.31 -7.67
CA SER A 149 10.43 -21.72 -6.41
C SER A 149 10.22 -20.66 -5.34
N ILE A 150 9.78 -21.06 -4.16
CA ILE A 150 9.53 -20.16 -3.03
C ILE A 150 10.34 -20.57 -1.79
N PRO A 151 10.73 -19.63 -0.89
CA PRO A 151 10.47 -18.19 -1.00
C PRO A 151 11.27 -17.55 -2.13
N VAL A 152 10.63 -16.60 -2.83
CA VAL A 152 11.26 -15.76 -3.85
C VAL A 152 12.29 -14.86 -3.16
N ARG A 153 13.45 -14.69 -3.79
CA ARG A 153 14.56 -13.91 -3.25
C ARG A 153 14.92 -12.69 -4.09
N ARG A 154 14.44 -12.68 -5.33
CA ARG A 154 14.77 -11.64 -6.32
C ARG A 154 13.52 -11.28 -7.12
N ALA A 155 12.54 -10.64 -6.48
CA ALA A 155 11.34 -10.18 -7.16
C ALA A 155 11.61 -8.90 -7.95
N ALA A 156 10.97 -8.78 -9.11
CA ALA A 156 10.84 -7.52 -9.85
C ALA A 156 9.38 -7.07 -9.86
N THR A 157 9.12 -5.77 -9.71
CA THR A 157 7.76 -5.21 -9.66
C THR A 157 7.57 -4.11 -10.69
N SER A 158 6.42 -4.12 -11.40
CA SER A 158 6.10 -3.11 -12.40
C SER A 158 5.29 -1.92 -11.87
N SER A 159 4.82 -1.99 -10.61
CA SER A 159 4.04 -0.91 -10.00
C SER A 159 4.50 -0.61 -8.59
N THR A 160 4.48 0.67 -8.20
CA THR A 160 4.72 1.09 -6.81
C THR A 160 3.62 0.62 -5.86
N THR A 161 2.41 0.31 -6.36
CA THR A 161 1.30 -0.24 -5.55
C THR A 161 1.64 -1.59 -4.92
N GLN A 162 2.60 -2.33 -5.49
CA GLN A 162 3.03 -3.64 -5.03
C GLN A 162 4.07 -3.58 -3.89
N LEU A 163 4.78 -2.46 -3.77
CA LEU A 163 5.93 -2.30 -2.88
C LEU A 163 5.57 -2.32 -1.38
N PRO A 164 4.47 -1.71 -0.92
CA PRO A 164 4.12 -1.72 0.49
C PRO A 164 3.88 -3.11 1.07
N ALA A 165 3.46 -4.07 0.25
CA ALA A 165 3.34 -5.46 0.70
C ALA A 165 4.71 -6.02 1.13
N PHE A 166 5.78 -5.78 0.36
CA PHE A 166 7.13 -6.21 0.73
C PHE A 166 7.62 -5.54 2.01
N ASP A 167 7.32 -4.26 2.20
CA ASP A 167 7.72 -3.50 3.39
C ASP A 167 6.98 -4.01 4.64
N LEU A 168 5.66 -4.09 4.57
CA LEU A 168 4.82 -4.56 5.68
C LEU A 168 5.08 -6.02 6.08
N LEU A 169 5.51 -6.85 5.13
CA LEU A 169 5.86 -8.26 5.34
C LEU A 169 7.30 -8.46 5.82
N GLY A 170 8.13 -7.40 5.88
CA GLY A 170 9.55 -7.51 6.18
C GLY A 170 10.34 -8.25 5.09
N ALA A 171 9.88 -8.20 3.84
CA ALA A 171 10.43 -8.93 2.71
C ALA A 171 11.14 -8.03 1.68
N THR A 172 11.52 -6.81 2.05
CA THR A 172 12.18 -5.83 1.15
C THR A 172 13.50 -6.35 0.59
N ASP A 173 14.22 -7.20 1.33
CA ASP A 173 15.47 -7.82 0.85
C ASP A 173 15.24 -8.81 -0.31
N SER A 174 14.00 -9.22 -0.56
CA SER A 174 13.66 -10.04 -1.72
C SER A 174 13.36 -9.23 -2.98
N LEU A 175 13.38 -7.90 -2.93
CA LEU A 175 13.26 -7.05 -4.11
C LEU A 175 14.61 -6.92 -4.82
N ALA A 176 14.65 -7.17 -6.14
CA ALA A 176 15.82 -6.99 -6.98
C ALA A 176 15.67 -5.83 -7.96
N ALA A 177 14.45 -5.56 -8.43
CA ALA A 177 14.21 -4.52 -9.41
C ALA A 177 12.81 -3.90 -9.29
N VAL A 178 12.70 -2.59 -9.59
CA VAL A 178 11.46 -1.84 -9.65
C VAL A 178 11.40 -1.06 -10.95
N GLN A 179 10.21 -0.91 -11.55
CA GLN A 179 10.11 -0.21 -12.84
C GLN A 179 10.47 1.27 -12.71
N SER A 180 9.96 1.96 -11.70
CA SER A 180 10.07 3.41 -11.56
C SER A 180 10.63 3.81 -10.18
N PRO A 181 11.95 3.68 -9.95
CA PRO A 181 12.57 3.92 -8.64
C PRO A 181 12.36 5.36 -8.13
N ALA A 182 12.26 6.34 -9.04
CA ALA A 182 12.04 7.74 -8.66
C ALA A 182 10.66 8.00 -8.02
N PHE A 183 9.67 7.13 -8.25
CA PHE A 183 8.32 7.29 -7.73
C PHE A 183 8.13 6.60 -6.36
N VAL A 184 9.12 5.83 -5.89
CA VAL A 184 9.03 5.08 -4.65
C VAL A 184 9.04 6.00 -3.43
N TRP A 185 8.15 5.71 -2.47
CA TRP A 185 8.00 6.45 -1.21
C TRP A 185 8.55 5.69 0.00
N SER A 186 8.45 4.36 0.02
CA SER A 186 8.94 3.54 1.15
C SER A 186 10.41 3.84 1.44
N GLU A 187 10.71 4.35 2.64
CA GLU A 187 12.07 4.69 3.06
C GLU A 187 13.02 3.48 3.04
N PRO A 188 12.63 2.28 3.54
CA PRO A 188 13.47 1.09 3.41
C PRO A 188 13.81 0.75 1.96
N ILE A 189 12.86 0.84 1.03
CA ILE A 189 13.06 0.51 -0.38
C ILE A 189 13.90 1.58 -1.08
N THR A 190 13.62 2.88 -0.84
CA THR A 190 14.44 3.97 -1.40
C THR A 190 15.89 3.90 -0.93
N LYS A 191 16.13 3.45 0.31
CA LYS A 191 17.49 3.19 0.79
C LYS A 191 18.15 2.05 0.02
N LEU A 192 17.46 0.94 -0.22
CA LEU A 192 18.00 -0.17 -1.01
C LEU A 192 18.28 0.22 -2.46
N ILE A 193 17.45 1.10 -3.05
CA ILE A 193 17.71 1.69 -4.37
C ILE A 193 18.97 2.56 -4.34
N ALA A 194 19.11 3.44 -3.35
CA ALA A 194 20.29 4.30 -3.21
C ALA A 194 21.60 3.51 -2.97
N ASP A 195 21.50 2.39 -2.25
CA ASP A 195 22.61 1.45 -2.01
C ASP A 195 22.94 0.59 -3.25
N GLY A 196 22.19 0.72 -4.37
CA GLY A 196 22.36 -0.07 -5.60
C GLY A 196 21.93 -1.53 -5.49
N LYS A 197 21.20 -1.91 -4.46
CA LYS A 197 20.68 -3.28 -4.25
C LYS A 197 19.44 -3.56 -5.06
N ILE A 198 18.63 -2.54 -5.32
CA ILE A 198 17.44 -2.57 -6.20
C ILE A 198 17.73 -1.70 -7.41
N VAL A 199 17.53 -2.25 -8.60
CA VAL A 199 17.76 -1.53 -9.86
C VAL A 199 16.45 -1.06 -10.49
N GLY A 200 16.50 0.08 -11.18
CA GLY A 200 15.39 0.56 -12.00
C GLY A 200 15.43 -0.08 -13.39
N PHE A 201 14.30 -0.55 -13.91
CA PHE A 201 14.21 -1.12 -15.25
C PHE A 201 13.20 -0.40 -16.16
N GLY A 202 12.65 0.75 -15.77
CA GLY A 202 11.87 1.61 -16.65
C GLY A 202 12.73 2.26 -17.71
N ASN A 203 12.16 2.48 -18.89
CA ASN A 203 12.79 3.28 -19.95
C ASN A 203 12.26 4.74 -19.92
N ASP A 204 12.87 5.61 -20.74
CA ASP A 204 12.53 7.04 -20.79
C ASP A 204 11.07 7.32 -21.21
N SER A 205 10.40 6.37 -21.85
CA SER A 205 8.98 6.47 -22.23
C SER A 205 8.01 5.88 -21.19
N GLY A 206 8.52 5.45 -20.04
CA GLY A 206 7.72 4.83 -18.97
C GLY A 206 7.44 3.34 -19.18
N GLY A 207 7.93 2.73 -20.27
CA GLY A 207 7.80 1.29 -20.55
C GLY A 207 8.88 0.45 -19.85
N ILE A 208 8.87 -0.86 -20.11
CA ILE A 208 9.80 -1.83 -19.55
C ILE A 208 11.05 -1.94 -20.43
N ASN A 209 12.23 -1.80 -19.82
CA ASN A 209 13.50 -2.18 -20.42
C ASN A 209 13.80 -3.63 -20.03
N VAL A 210 13.50 -4.56 -20.95
CA VAL A 210 13.63 -6.01 -20.71
C VAL A 210 15.08 -6.42 -20.49
N GLU A 211 16.05 -5.77 -21.14
CA GLU A 211 17.47 -6.09 -20.98
C GLU A 211 17.97 -5.73 -19.57
N THR A 212 17.60 -4.54 -19.08
CA THR A 212 17.93 -4.11 -17.72
C THR A 212 17.24 -5.00 -16.67
N LEU A 213 15.97 -5.37 -16.89
CA LEU A 213 15.25 -6.31 -16.03
C LEU A 213 15.96 -7.67 -16.00
N ALA A 214 16.34 -8.22 -17.16
CA ALA A 214 17.03 -9.53 -17.24
C ALA A 214 18.41 -9.49 -16.55
N ALA A 215 19.15 -8.38 -16.66
CA ALA A 215 20.43 -8.19 -15.98
C ALA A 215 20.28 -8.19 -14.44
N ALA A 216 19.12 -7.82 -13.91
CA ALA A 216 18.82 -7.94 -12.49
C ALA A 216 18.58 -9.39 -12.06
N THR A 217 18.49 -10.36 -12.97
CA THR A 217 18.28 -11.79 -12.70
C THR A 217 17.14 -12.06 -11.71
N PRO A 218 15.91 -11.58 -11.94
CA PRO A 218 14.82 -11.82 -11.03
C PRO A 218 14.32 -13.27 -11.10
N ASP A 219 13.87 -13.81 -9.97
CA ASP A 219 13.22 -15.12 -9.86
C ASP A 219 11.79 -15.08 -10.41
N LEU A 220 11.16 -13.90 -10.34
CA LEU A 220 9.86 -13.63 -10.92
C LEU A 220 9.65 -12.13 -11.17
N PHE A 221 8.70 -11.83 -12.04
CA PHE A 221 8.23 -10.49 -12.35
C PHE A 221 6.74 -10.35 -12.00
N PHE A 222 6.40 -9.43 -11.08
CA PHE A 222 5.02 -9.04 -10.82
C PHE A 222 4.58 -8.00 -11.83
N SER A 223 3.64 -8.36 -12.69
CA SER A 223 2.99 -7.42 -13.61
C SER A 223 1.95 -6.58 -12.86
N SER A 224 1.61 -5.41 -13.41
CA SER A 224 0.57 -4.53 -12.86
C SER A 224 -0.87 -4.96 -13.22
N GLY A 225 -1.06 -6.11 -13.85
CA GLY A 225 -2.39 -6.56 -14.30
C GLY A 225 -2.90 -5.85 -15.57
N THR A 226 -2.13 -4.94 -16.16
CA THR A 226 -2.41 -4.33 -17.46
C THR A 226 -1.61 -5.04 -18.55
N PRO A 227 -2.19 -5.27 -19.76
CA PRO A 227 -1.46 -5.89 -20.84
C PRO A 227 -0.25 -5.04 -21.29
N ASP A 228 0.90 -5.68 -21.46
CA ASP A 228 2.14 -5.06 -21.98
C ASP A 228 2.86 -6.06 -22.92
N PRO A 229 3.26 -5.66 -24.14
CA PRO A 229 3.97 -6.54 -25.08
C PRO A 229 5.33 -6.99 -24.58
N ALA A 230 5.92 -6.35 -23.57
CA ALA A 230 7.18 -6.79 -22.97
C ALA A 230 7.04 -8.10 -22.19
N TYR A 231 5.85 -8.46 -21.72
CA TYR A 231 5.66 -9.67 -20.91
C TYR A 231 6.01 -10.96 -21.66
N ASP A 232 5.72 -11.05 -22.97
CA ASP A 232 6.09 -12.22 -23.77
C ASP A 232 7.61 -12.37 -23.86
N LYS A 233 8.34 -11.26 -24.05
CA LYS A 233 9.80 -11.24 -24.05
C LYS A 233 10.38 -11.64 -22.70
N ILE A 234 9.75 -11.23 -21.59
CA ILE A 234 10.16 -11.61 -20.24
C ILE A 234 9.99 -13.13 -20.05
N ARG A 235 8.85 -13.69 -20.50
CA ARG A 235 8.60 -15.16 -20.47
C ARG A 235 9.58 -15.95 -21.34
N GLU A 236 9.97 -15.43 -22.51
CA GLU A 236 11.00 -16.04 -23.38
C GLU A 236 12.35 -16.18 -22.66
N LEU A 237 12.68 -15.23 -21.78
CA LEU A 237 13.88 -15.26 -20.92
C LEU A 237 13.74 -16.22 -19.72
N LYS A 238 12.62 -16.96 -19.62
CA LYS A 238 12.30 -17.90 -18.54
C LYS A 238 12.13 -17.22 -17.17
N ILE A 239 11.76 -15.95 -17.16
CA ILE A 239 11.35 -15.23 -15.98
C ILE A 239 9.81 -15.39 -15.86
N PRO A 240 9.29 -16.00 -14.80
CA PRO A 240 7.86 -16.10 -14.59
C PRO A 240 7.22 -14.72 -14.51
N VAL A 241 6.11 -14.51 -15.23
CA VAL A 241 5.31 -13.28 -15.16
C VAL A 241 4.05 -13.59 -14.41
N VAL A 242 3.85 -12.95 -13.27
CA VAL A 242 2.74 -13.18 -12.35
C VAL A 242 1.85 -11.94 -12.32
N GLY A 243 0.56 -12.12 -12.59
CA GLY A 243 -0.41 -11.02 -12.61
C GLY A 243 -0.77 -10.58 -11.19
N ASN A 244 -0.48 -9.34 -10.84
CA ASN A 244 -1.00 -8.67 -9.64
C ASN A 244 -2.03 -7.64 -10.10
N SER A 245 -3.30 -8.04 -10.07
CA SER A 245 -4.44 -7.26 -10.59
C SER A 245 -5.35 -6.75 -9.46
N GLU A 246 -4.78 -6.33 -8.34
CA GLU A 246 -5.49 -5.85 -7.15
C GLU A 246 -6.50 -4.73 -7.46
N TRP A 247 -6.21 -3.91 -8.46
CA TRP A 247 -7.03 -2.78 -8.85
C TRP A 247 -8.36 -3.17 -9.53
N LEU A 248 -8.53 -4.45 -9.90
CA LEU A 248 -9.80 -5.00 -10.39
C LEU A 248 -10.77 -5.37 -9.25
N GLU A 249 -10.34 -5.33 -7.99
CA GLU A 249 -11.22 -5.54 -6.84
C GLU A 249 -12.19 -4.37 -6.66
N ASN A 250 -13.42 -4.69 -6.27
CA ASN A 250 -14.51 -3.72 -6.14
C ASN A 250 -14.60 -3.09 -4.74
N THR A 251 -13.77 -3.51 -3.79
CA THR A 251 -13.77 -3.01 -2.42
C THR A 251 -12.38 -2.60 -1.97
N PRO A 252 -12.26 -1.58 -1.08
CA PRO A 252 -10.96 -1.17 -0.55
C PRO A 252 -10.22 -2.28 0.21
N LEU A 253 -10.94 -3.05 1.04
CA LEU A 253 -10.35 -4.19 1.76
C LEU A 253 -9.97 -5.33 0.82
N GLY A 254 -10.74 -5.57 -0.25
CA GLY A 254 -10.38 -6.54 -1.29
C GLY A 254 -9.04 -6.20 -1.94
N ARG A 255 -8.83 -4.93 -2.31
CA ARG A 255 -7.53 -4.46 -2.85
C ARG A 255 -6.39 -4.65 -1.84
N SER A 256 -6.61 -4.23 -0.61
CA SER A 256 -5.61 -4.34 0.47
C SER A 256 -5.22 -5.78 0.76
N GLU A 257 -6.17 -6.72 0.70
CA GLU A 257 -5.92 -8.13 1.00
C GLU A 257 -4.92 -8.79 0.03
N TRP A 258 -4.66 -8.18 -1.13
CA TRP A 258 -3.61 -8.64 -2.05
C TRP A 258 -2.19 -8.55 -1.46
N LEU A 259 -1.99 -7.92 -0.29
CA LEU A 259 -0.74 -8.09 0.44
C LEU A 259 -0.46 -9.57 0.78
N LYS A 260 -1.51 -10.37 1.03
CA LYS A 260 -1.40 -11.81 1.25
C LYS A 260 -0.94 -12.56 -0.01
N PHE A 261 -1.29 -12.05 -1.20
CA PHE A 261 -0.77 -12.60 -2.46
C PHE A 261 0.75 -12.52 -2.51
N THR A 262 1.37 -11.38 -2.17
CA THR A 262 2.82 -11.25 -2.07
C THR A 262 3.40 -12.21 -1.02
N ALA A 263 2.71 -12.40 0.11
CA ALA A 263 3.14 -13.32 1.17
C ALA A 263 3.24 -14.77 0.70
N LEU A 264 2.37 -15.21 -0.22
CA LEU A 264 2.42 -16.57 -0.78
C LEU A 264 3.76 -16.86 -1.48
N PHE A 265 4.38 -15.85 -2.09
CA PHE A 265 5.66 -15.96 -2.78
C PHE A 265 6.87 -15.81 -1.86
N THR A 266 6.70 -15.18 -0.69
CA THR A 266 7.78 -14.92 0.27
C THR A 266 7.72 -15.82 1.51
N ASN A 267 6.70 -16.69 1.63
CA ASN A 267 6.43 -17.53 2.79
C ASN A 267 6.26 -16.70 4.09
N THR A 268 5.53 -15.59 4.01
CA THR A 268 5.27 -14.67 5.12
C THR A 268 3.78 -14.58 5.47
N GLU A 269 3.02 -15.67 5.23
CA GLU A 269 1.56 -15.71 5.40
C GLU A 269 1.12 -15.37 6.82
N GLY A 270 1.84 -15.84 7.84
CA GLY A 270 1.53 -15.52 9.23
C GLY A 270 1.61 -14.01 9.52
N THR A 271 2.67 -13.36 9.03
CA THR A 271 2.80 -11.90 9.11
C THR A 271 1.68 -11.21 8.34
N ALA A 272 1.37 -11.69 7.12
CA ALA A 272 0.31 -11.11 6.30
C ALA A 272 -1.07 -11.18 6.96
N ASN A 273 -1.38 -12.30 7.61
CA ASN A 273 -2.64 -12.44 8.35
C ASN A 273 -2.75 -11.42 9.50
N GLN A 274 -1.68 -11.23 10.27
CA GLN A 274 -1.64 -10.26 11.38
C GLN A 274 -1.75 -8.83 10.88
N VAL A 275 -1.00 -8.47 9.84
CA VAL A 275 -1.02 -7.13 9.23
C VAL A 275 -2.40 -6.82 8.67
N PHE A 276 -2.97 -7.74 7.89
CA PHE A 276 -4.30 -7.53 7.29
C PHE A 276 -5.40 -7.44 8.34
N GLN A 277 -5.38 -8.28 9.36
CA GLN A 277 -6.34 -8.22 10.47
C GLN A 277 -6.32 -6.85 11.17
N LYS A 278 -5.13 -6.27 11.35
CA LYS A 278 -4.98 -4.94 11.92
C LYS A 278 -5.59 -3.87 11.00
N ILE A 279 -5.30 -3.93 9.70
CA ILE A 279 -5.84 -2.99 8.70
C ILE A 279 -7.37 -3.09 8.65
N GLU A 280 -7.92 -4.30 8.61
CA GLU A 280 -9.36 -4.56 8.60
C GLU A 280 -10.05 -4.01 9.86
N SER A 281 -9.43 -4.24 11.03
CA SER A 281 -9.94 -3.70 12.30
C SER A 281 -9.93 -2.18 12.34
N ASP A 282 -8.84 -1.54 11.89
CA ASP A 282 -8.72 -0.08 11.85
C ASP A 282 -9.71 0.52 10.84
N TYR A 283 -9.88 -0.11 9.68
CA TYR A 283 -10.86 0.29 8.66
C TYR A 283 -12.30 0.24 9.22
N THR A 284 -12.64 -0.87 9.86
CA THR A 284 -13.96 -1.08 10.45
C THR A 284 -14.24 -0.06 11.56
N ALA A 285 -13.25 0.24 12.40
CA ALA A 285 -13.39 1.23 13.46
C ALA A 285 -13.69 2.65 12.92
N VAL A 286 -13.10 3.04 11.78
CA VAL A 286 -13.44 4.31 11.12
C VAL A 286 -14.87 4.28 10.59
N LYS A 287 -15.24 3.21 9.90
CA LYS A 287 -16.59 3.03 9.35
C LYS A 287 -17.67 3.06 10.43
N ASP A 288 -17.47 2.35 11.55
CA ASP A 288 -18.40 2.33 12.68
C ASP A 288 -18.53 3.71 13.33
N LYS A 289 -17.44 4.47 13.41
CA LYS A 289 -17.47 5.85 13.92
C LYS A 289 -18.31 6.75 13.03
N VAL A 290 -18.20 6.64 11.72
CA VAL A 290 -19.00 7.38 10.74
C VAL A 290 -20.50 7.04 10.83
N GLN A 291 -20.84 5.80 11.19
CA GLN A 291 -22.24 5.39 11.34
C GLN A 291 -22.96 6.09 12.53
N GLN A 292 -22.22 6.72 13.44
CA GLN A 292 -22.80 7.47 14.56
C GLN A 292 -23.45 8.80 14.14
N THR A 293 -23.16 9.30 12.93
CA THR A 293 -23.84 10.47 12.37
C THR A 293 -24.86 10.08 11.31
N THR A 294 -25.92 10.87 11.16
CA THR A 294 -26.92 10.71 10.09
C THR A 294 -26.64 11.61 8.89
N GLU A 295 -25.69 12.53 9.01
CA GLU A 295 -25.27 13.38 7.89
C GLU A 295 -24.61 12.56 6.80
N ARG A 296 -24.97 12.85 5.55
CA ARG A 296 -24.45 12.16 4.36
C ARG A 296 -24.20 13.21 3.27
N PRO A 297 -23.08 13.97 3.36
CA PRO A 297 -22.75 14.94 2.33
C PRO A 297 -22.61 14.27 0.97
N THR A 298 -23.09 14.94 -0.06
CA THR A 298 -22.96 14.45 -1.43
C THR A 298 -21.56 14.68 -1.96
N ALA A 299 -21.01 13.71 -2.70
CA ALA A 299 -19.66 13.77 -3.23
C ALA A 299 -19.59 13.54 -4.74
N ILE A 300 -18.71 14.33 -5.39
CA ILE A 300 -18.25 14.13 -6.76
C ILE A 300 -16.75 13.83 -6.72
N THR A 301 -16.23 13.08 -7.70
CA THR A 301 -14.81 12.72 -7.74
C THR A 301 -14.21 12.78 -9.14
N GLY A 302 -12.88 13.00 -9.21
CA GLY A 302 -12.12 13.11 -10.45
C GLY A 302 -12.15 14.51 -11.06
N ALA A 303 -11.57 14.63 -12.24
CA ALA A 303 -11.51 15.87 -13.02
C ALA A 303 -11.48 15.53 -14.53
N PRO A 304 -11.77 16.52 -15.40
CA PRO A 304 -11.67 16.32 -16.83
C PRO A 304 -10.19 16.16 -17.26
N PHE A 305 -9.96 15.21 -18.15
CA PHE A 305 -8.68 14.99 -18.77
C PHE A 305 -8.90 14.82 -20.28
N ASN A 306 -8.19 15.59 -21.10
CA ASN A 306 -8.34 15.58 -22.57
C ASN A 306 -9.79 15.75 -23.07
N GLY A 307 -10.61 16.53 -22.37
CA GLY A 307 -11.99 16.83 -22.76
C GLY A 307 -13.02 15.84 -22.25
N GLU A 308 -12.64 14.77 -21.56
CA GLU A 308 -13.52 13.78 -20.97
C GLU A 308 -13.32 13.72 -19.44
N TRP A 309 -14.38 13.34 -18.72
CA TRP A 309 -14.30 13.09 -17.29
C TRP A 309 -14.52 11.60 -17.03
N ALA A 310 -13.46 10.89 -16.68
CA ALA A 310 -13.54 9.50 -16.31
C ALA A 310 -14.03 9.38 -14.86
N ARG A 311 -15.34 9.13 -14.67
CA ARG A 311 -15.92 8.95 -13.35
C ARG A 311 -15.92 7.47 -12.94
N PRO A 312 -15.76 7.14 -11.64
CA PRO A 312 -15.97 5.79 -11.14
C PRO A 312 -17.44 5.35 -11.28
N GLY A 313 -17.68 4.11 -11.61
CA GLY A 313 -19.00 3.51 -11.51
C GLY A 313 -19.46 3.36 -10.07
N GLY A 314 -20.78 3.23 -9.85
CA GLY A 314 -21.36 3.15 -8.52
C GLY A 314 -21.03 1.87 -7.73
N ARG A 315 -20.49 0.83 -8.43
CA ARG A 315 -20.03 -0.41 -7.80
C ARG A 315 -18.51 -0.54 -7.75
N SER A 316 -17.78 0.54 -7.98
CA SER A 316 -16.32 0.57 -7.89
C SER A 316 -15.83 0.65 -6.43
N TYR A 317 -14.54 0.31 -6.20
CA TYR A 317 -13.92 0.51 -4.89
C TYR A 317 -13.93 1.98 -4.43
N VAL A 318 -13.91 2.93 -5.36
CA VAL A 318 -14.01 4.36 -5.04
C VAL A 318 -15.39 4.69 -4.49
N ALA A 319 -16.46 4.20 -5.14
CA ALA A 319 -17.83 4.38 -4.62
C ALA A 319 -18.00 3.71 -3.25
N ALA A 320 -17.39 2.54 -3.03
CA ALA A 320 -17.37 1.87 -1.74
C ALA A 320 -16.67 2.71 -0.66
N PHE A 321 -15.51 3.33 -0.97
CA PHE A 321 -14.85 4.27 -0.05
C PHE A 321 -15.76 5.44 0.34
N LEU A 322 -16.44 6.05 -0.64
CA LEU A 322 -17.32 7.19 -0.38
C LEU A 322 -18.48 6.79 0.55
N ALA A 323 -19.10 5.63 0.30
CA ALA A 323 -20.18 5.11 1.13
C ALA A 323 -19.70 4.81 2.56
N ASP A 324 -18.53 4.16 2.71
CA ASP A 324 -17.94 3.81 4.00
C ASP A 324 -17.46 5.05 4.77
N ALA A 325 -17.07 6.12 4.07
CA ALA A 325 -16.78 7.44 4.65
C ALA A 325 -18.02 8.26 4.99
N GLY A 326 -19.24 7.71 4.80
CA GLY A 326 -20.50 8.38 5.10
C GLY A 326 -20.91 9.46 4.09
N MET A 327 -20.45 9.37 2.85
CA MET A 327 -20.85 10.24 1.76
C MET A 327 -21.88 9.58 0.85
N THR A 328 -22.67 10.39 0.16
CA THR A 328 -23.54 9.95 -0.93
C THR A 328 -22.86 10.28 -2.24
N TYR A 329 -22.41 9.27 -2.96
CA TYR A 329 -21.84 9.47 -4.31
C TYR A 329 -22.96 9.86 -5.28
N VAL A 330 -22.76 10.93 -6.06
CA VAL A 330 -23.80 11.46 -6.97
C VAL A 330 -24.20 10.48 -8.07
N PHE A 331 -23.42 9.43 -8.32
CA PHE A 331 -23.71 8.35 -9.27
C PHE A 331 -23.74 6.96 -8.57
N ALA A 332 -24.17 6.89 -7.33
CA ALA A 332 -24.22 5.65 -6.55
C ALA A 332 -25.14 4.57 -7.17
N ASP A 333 -26.16 4.99 -7.94
CA ASP A 333 -27.12 4.09 -8.60
C ASP A 333 -26.57 3.46 -9.88
N ASP A 334 -25.38 3.83 -10.33
CA ASP A 334 -24.73 3.23 -11.50
C ASP A 334 -24.24 1.82 -11.18
N GLU A 335 -24.60 0.84 -12.01
CA GLU A 335 -24.30 -0.58 -11.79
C GLU A 335 -22.88 -0.98 -12.22
N SER A 336 -22.11 -0.10 -12.86
CA SER A 336 -20.75 -0.38 -13.31
C SER A 336 -19.76 -0.38 -12.14
N ASN A 337 -18.77 -1.23 -12.22
CA ASN A 337 -17.59 -1.23 -11.32
C ASN A 337 -16.35 -0.61 -11.95
N SER A 338 -16.42 -0.19 -13.21
CA SER A 338 -15.30 0.37 -13.98
C SER A 338 -15.37 1.90 -14.06
N SER A 339 -14.34 2.49 -14.66
CA SER A 339 -14.32 3.92 -15.01
C SER A 339 -15.19 4.17 -16.23
N ILE A 340 -16.03 5.21 -16.17
CA ILE A 340 -17.01 5.55 -17.21
C ILE A 340 -16.66 6.92 -17.79
N PRO A 341 -16.30 7.01 -19.08
CA PRO A 341 -16.19 8.30 -19.79
C PRO A 341 -17.51 9.06 -19.72
N THR A 342 -17.49 10.28 -19.22
CA THR A 342 -18.69 11.09 -18.98
C THR A 342 -18.46 12.50 -19.51
N ALA A 343 -19.47 13.08 -20.17
CA ALA A 343 -19.39 14.45 -20.65
C ALA A 343 -19.21 15.44 -19.50
N ILE A 344 -18.42 16.49 -19.71
CA ILE A 344 -18.16 17.51 -18.70
C ILE A 344 -19.48 18.17 -18.22
N GLU A 345 -20.40 18.40 -19.11
CA GLU A 345 -21.70 19.03 -18.81
C GLU A 345 -22.51 18.18 -17.81
N THR A 346 -22.53 16.86 -17.97
CA THR A 346 -23.16 15.93 -17.01
C THR A 346 -22.49 16.01 -15.62
N MET A 347 -21.15 16.10 -15.61
CA MET A 347 -20.41 16.22 -14.36
C MET A 347 -20.62 17.57 -13.68
N LEU A 348 -20.75 18.67 -14.46
CA LEU A 348 -21.07 20.00 -13.91
C LEU A 348 -22.48 20.06 -13.34
N GLU A 349 -23.47 19.43 -14.02
CA GLU A 349 -24.83 19.32 -13.49
C GLU A 349 -24.87 18.53 -12.15
N ALA A 350 -24.17 17.39 -12.09
CA ALA A 350 -24.03 16.64 -10.85
C ALA A 350 -23.29 17.44 -9.78
N GLY A 351 -22.21 18.13 -10.15
CA GLY A 351 -21.38 18.97 -9.30
C GLY A 351 -22.10 20.17 -8.70
N ALA A 352 -23.15 20.68 -9.36
CA ALA A 352 -23.98 21.76 -8.82
C ALA A 352 -24.66 21.39 -7.48
N ARG A 353 -24.74 20.10 -7.15
CA ARG A 353 -25.33 19.57 -5.92
C ARG A 353 -24.32 18.91 -4.99
N ALA A 354 -23.07 18.77 -5.41
CA ALA A 354 -22.04 18.06 -4.66
C ALA A 354 -21.48 18.97 -3.55
N ASP A 355 -21.59 18.51 -2.30
CA ASP A 355 -21.06 19.19 -1.13
C ASP A 355 -19.53 19.05 -1.02
N ILE A 356 -18.97 17.99 -1.59
CA ILE A 356 -17.55 17.66 -1.53
C ILE A 356 -17.06 17.26 -2.93
N TRP A 357 -15.90 17.77 -3.31
CA TRP A 357 -15.21 17.36 -4.52
C TRP A 357 -13.87 16.71 -4.15
N LEU A 358 -13.72 15.44 -4.51
CA LEU A 358 -12.55 14.62 -4.22
C LEU A 358 -11.75 14.34 -5.49
N ASN A 359 -10.44 14.18 -5.35
CA ASN A 359 -9.55 13.76 -6.43
C ASN A 359 -9.63 14.66 -7.68
N ALA A 360 -9.87 15.95 -7.49
CA ALA A 360 -9.85 16.92 -8.57
C ALA A 360 -8.47 17.00 -9.24
N ASP A 361 -7.43 16.71 -8.47
CA ASP A 361 -6.05 16.68 -8.95
C ASP A 361 -5.27 15.58 -8.24
N MET A 362 -4.65 14.70 -9.02
CA MET A 362 -3.83 13.59 -8.52
C MET A 362 -2.32 13.87 -8.66
N MET A 363 -1.95 14.96 -9.33
CA MET A 363 -0.57 15.29 -9.72
C MET A 363 -0.08 16.64 -9.20
N LYS A 364 -0.88 17.31 -8.37
CA LYS A 364 -0.60 18.65 -7.82
C LYS A 364 -0.46 19.74 -8.89
N LYS A 365 -1.23 19.61 -9.96
CA LYS A 365 -1.32 20.60 -11.05
C LYS A 365 -1.97 21.91 -10.57
N TRP A 366 -3.00 21.80 -9.71
CA TRP A 366 -3.78 22.93 -9.20
C TRP A 366 -3.45 23.17 -7.71
N PRO A 367 -2.60 24.15 -7.40
CA PRO A 367 -2.26 24.45 -5.99
C PRO A 367 -3.38 25.13 -5.20
N THR A 368 -4.38 25.72 -5.90
CA THR A 368 -5.51 26.44 -5.30
C THR A 368 -6.78 26.24 -6.13
N ILE A 369 -7.94 26.50 -5.54
CA ILE A 369 -9.24 26.53 -6.25
C ILE A 369 -9.22 27.62 -7.35
N SER A 370 -8.58 28.77 -7.07
CA SER A 370 -8.42 29.82 -8.06
C SER A 370 -7.62 29.35 -9.29
N ALA A 371 -6.64 28.45 -9.10
CA ALA A 371 -5.89 27.85 -10.23
C ALA A 371 -6.78 26.93 -11.09
N ILE A 372 -7.71 26.21 -10.49
CA ILE A 372 -8.75 25.44 -11.22
C ILE A 372 -9.55 26.37 -12.12
N GLY A 373 -10.05 27.49 -11.58
CA GLY A 373 -10.85 28.47 -12.31
C GLY A 373 -10.06 29.19 -13.44
N THR A 374 -8.76 29.30 -13.30
CA THR A 374 -7.88 29.84 -14.35
C THR A 374 -7.71 28.86 -15.51
N ASP A 375 -7.63 27.55 -15.21
CA ASP A 375 -7.51 26.50 -16.21
C ASP A 375 -8.85 26.22 -16.92
N ASP A 376 -9.95 26.08 -16.15
CA ASP A 376 -11.31 25.94 -16.67
C ASP A 376 -12.34 26.62 -15.75
N PRO A 377 -12.85 27.81 -16.13
CA PRO A 377 -13.78 28.58 -15.30
C PRO A 377 -15.12 27.86 -15.06
N ARG A 378 -15.47 26.83 -15.82
CA ARG A 378 -16.68 26.03 -15.61
C ARG A 378 -16.56 25.21 -14.33
N LEU A 379 -15.36 24.74 -14.00
CA LEU A 379 -15.14 23.84 -12.85
C LEU A 379 -15.37 24.54 -11.50
N VAL A 380 -15.15 25.85 -11.40
CA VAL A 380 -15.45 26.58 -10.17
C VAL A 380 -16.95 26.89 -9.98
N THR A 381 -17.81 26.48 -10.92
CA THR A 381 -19.26 26.48 -10.73
C THR A 381 -19.75 25.27 -9.91
N ILE A 382 -18.90 24.27 -9.69
CA ILE A 382 -19.16 23.14 -8.79
C ILE A 382 -19.33 23.69 -7.38
N LYS A 383 -20.43 23.30 -6.69
CA LYS A 383 -20.77 23.78 -5.35
C LYS A 383 -19.62 23.61 -4.36
N ALA A 384 -18.99 22.45 -4.35
CA ALA A 384 -17.86 22.16 -3.46
C ALA A 384 -16.66 23.10 -3.69
N ALA A 385 -16.41 23.54 -4.93
CA ALA A 385 -15.37 24.53 -5.23
C ALA A 385 -15.74 25.92 -4.68
N GLN A 386 -17.02 26.32 -4.79
CA GLN A 386 -17.51 27.58 -4.26
C GLN A 386 -17.45 27.65 -2.73
N GLU A 387 -17.64 26.48 -2.07
CA GLU A 387 -17.64 26.36 -0.62
C GLU A 387 -16.24 25.98 -0.04
N GLY A 388 -15.23 25.87 -0.88
CA GLY A 388 -13.86 25.52 -0.46
C GLY A 388 -13.70 24.06 -0.01
N ARG A 389 -14.60 23.16 -0.40
CA ARG A 389 -14.61 21.75 0.01
C ARG A 389 -14.05 20.83 -1.08
N VAL A 390 -12.86 21.16 -1.58
CA VAL A 390 -12.12 20.38 -2.56
C VAL A 390 -10.94 19.71 -1.87
N TYR A 391 -10.80 18.39 -2.02
CA TYR A 391 -9.75 17.60 -1.36
C TYR A 391 -9.03 16.70 -2.36
N ASN A 392 -7.70 16.79 -2.37
CA ASN A 392 -6.85 16.01 -3.26
C ASN A 392 -5.90 15.11 -2.48
N PRO A 393 -5.62 13.88 -2.95
CA PRO A 393 -4.65 12.98 -2.32
C PRO A 393 -3.21 13.34 -2.74
N THR A 394 -2.84 14.61 -2.59
CA THR A 394 -1.57 15.19 -3.08
C THR A 394 -0.65 15.65 -1.95
N LYS A 395 -1.02 15.39 -0.69
CA LYS A 395 -0.22 15.76 0.47
C LYS A 395 1.16 15.10 0.47
N ARG A 396 1.25 13.89 -0.07
CA ARG A 396 2.48 13.09 -0.12
C ARG A 396 2.86 12.77 -1.56
N ILE A 397 3.30 13.78 -2.29
CA ILE A 397 3.91 13.66 -3.62
C ILE A 397 5.40 14.00 -3.51
N ASN A 398 6.28 13.11 -4.01
CA ASN A 398 7.72 13.37 -4.03
C ASN A 398 8.12 14.26 -5.21
N ALA A 399 9.38 14.70 -5.25
CA ALA A 399 9.89 15.62 -6.28
C ALA A 399 9.81 15.05 -7.71
N ALA A 400 9.74 13.75 -7.88
CA ALA A 400 9.60 13.07 -9.18
C ALA A 400 8.12 12.88 -9.60
N GLY A 401 7.16 13.21 -8.74
CA GLY A 401 5.73 13.02 -8.98
C GLY A 401 5.17 11.69 -8.44
N GLY A 402 5.99 10.89 -7.76
CA GLY A 402 5.51 9.69 -7.07
C GLY A 402 4.53 10.08 -5.97
N ASN A 403 3.34 9.49 -5.97
CA ASN A 403 2.27 9.80 -5.03
C ASN A 403 2.03 8.63 -4.08
N ASP A 404 2.28 8.84 -2.78
CA ASP A 404 2.16 7.82 -1.73
C ASP A 404 0.72 7.30 -1.53
N TYR A 405 -0.29 8.05 -1.96
CA TYR A 405 -1.65 7.55 -2.03
C TYR A 405 -1.77 6.29 -2.91
N TRP A 406 -1.04 6.23 -4.02
CA TRP A 406 -0.98 5.05 -4.87
C TRP A 406 -0.05 3.97 -4.34
N GLU A 407 0.98 4.31 -3.60
CA GLU A 407 1.87 3.33 -2.99
C GLU A 407 1.26 2.79 -1.69
N GLN A 408 1.30 3.52 -0.60
CA GLN A 408 0.81 3.09 0.71
C GLN A 408 -0.72 2.99 0.78
N GLY A 409 -1.45 3.91 0.15
CA GLY A 409 -2.90 4.00 0.28
C GLY A 409 -3.65 2.78 -0.26
N VAL A 410 -3.07 2.03 -1.21
CA VAL A 410 -3.67 0.79 -1.73
C VAL A 410 -3.73 -0.29 -0.65
N VAL A 411 -2.64 -0.48 0.08
CA VAL A 411 -2.54 -1.50 1.13
C VAL A 411 -3.11 -0.99 2.46
N ARG A 412 -3.13 0.33 2.68
CA ARG A 412 -3.63 0.98 3.90
C ARG A 412 -4.94 1.76 3.65
N PRO A 413 -6.01 1.06 3.23
CA PRO A 413 -7.32 1.69 3.00
C PRO A 413 -7.92 2.27 4.28
N ASP A 414 -7.52 1.81 5.46
CA ASP A 414 -7.87 2.36 6.76
C ASP A 414 -7.46 3.83 6.90
N LEU A 415 -6.26 4.18 6.43
CA LEU A 415 -5.76 5.56 6.44
C LEU A 415 -6.49 6.43 5.39
N VAL A 416 -6.76 5.87 4.20
CA VAL A 416 -7.52 6.55 3.15
C VAL A 416 -8.96 6.81 3.61
N LEU A 417 -9.62 5.80 4.19
CA LEU A 417 -10.98 5.93 4.70
C LEU A 417 -11.06 7.01 5.80
N ARG A 418 -10.07 7.05 6.69
CA ARG A 418 -10.00 8.07 7.74
C ARG A 418 -9.89 9.49 7.17
N ASP A 419 -9.08 9.68 6.13
CA ASP A 419 -8.94 10.96 5.45
C ASP A 419 -10.25 11.39 4.78
N LEU A 420 -10.92 10.47 4.08
CA LEU A 420 -12.22 10.71 3.46
C LEU A 420 -13.32 11.00 4.50
N ALA A 421 -13.34 10.23 5.59
CA ALA A 421 -14.28 10.43 6.68
C ALA A 421 -14.06 11.79 7.38
N LYS A 422 -12.80 12.24 7.52
CA LYS A 422 -12.49 13.58 8.03
C LYS A 422 -12.94 14.68 7.06
N ALA A 423 -12.82 14.49 5.76
CA ALA A 423 -13.34 15.45 4.77
C ALA A 423 -14.86 15.55 4.81
N ALA A 424 -15.56 14.43 5.06
CA ALA A 424 -17.01 14.38 5.18
C ALA A 424 -17.53 14.93 6.52
N HIS A 425 -16.88 14.54 7.62
CA HIS A 425 -17.29 14.73 9.01
C HIS A 425 -16.15 15.27 9.86
N PRO A 426 -15.64 16.50 9.60
CA PRO A 426 -14.46 17.05 10.27
C PRO A 426 -14.61 17.09 11.81
N GLU A 427 -15.81 17.24 12.32
CA GLU A 427 -16.11 17.26 13.76
C GLU A 427 -15.83 15.91 14.44
N LEU A 428 -16.04 14.79 13.73
CA LEU A 428 -15.76 13.44 14.26
C LEU A 428 -14.26 13.13 14.30
N PHE A 429 -13.45 13.82 13.49
CA PHE A 429 -12.03 13.57 13.31
C PHE A 429 -11.17 14.83 13.53
N ALA A 430 -11.62 15.73 14.41
CA ALA A 430 -10.97 17.02 14.65
C ALA A 430 -9.51 16.90 15.09
N ASP A 431 -9.21 15.92 15.95
CA ASP A 431 -7.86 15.70 16.51
C ASP A 431 -6.92 14.90 15.61
N GLN A 432 -7.31 14.62 14.35
CA GLN A 432 -6.53 13.81 13.42
C GLN A 432 -6.07 14.65 12.22
N ASP A 433 -4.83 14.47 11.81
CA ASP A 433 -4.31 15.04 10.57
C ASP A 433 -4.61 14.14 9.36
N TYR A 434 -4.75 14.76 8.18
CA TYR A 434 -4.79 13.99 6.94
C TYR A 434 -3.47 13.25 6.72
N THR A 435 -3.55 12.03 6.22
CA THR A 435 -2.38 11.23 5.82
C THR A 435 -1.99 11.51 4.38
N PHE A 436 -2.91 11.28 3.45
CA PHE A 436 -2.72 11.40 2.01
C PHE A 436 -3.39 12.61 1.41
N TYR A 437 -4.56 12.97 1.95
CA TYR A 437 -5.37 14.07 1.44
C TYR A 437 -4.92 15.43 1.98
N GLU A 438 -5.22 16.46 1.24
CA GLU A 438 -5.15 17.86 1.68
C GLU A 438 -6.37 18.60 1.14
N GLN A 439 -6.88 19.55 1.93
CA GLN A 439 -7.91 20.47 1.45
C GLN A 439 -7.25 21.54 0.59
N LEU A 440 -7.80 21.76 -0.59
CA LEU A 440 -7.26 22.75 -1.52
C LEU A 440 -7.59 24.16 -1.01
N PRO A 441 -6.61 25.04 -0.87
CA PRO A 441 -6.86 26.44 -0.50
C PRO A 441 -7.61 27.19 -1.60
N ALA A 442 -8.26 28.31 -1.22
CA ALA A 442 -9.06 29.15 -2.11
C ALA A 442 -8.28 29.73 -3.32
#